data_821247d06678f43166a87e16be85c848
#
_entry.id   821247d06678f43166a87e16be85c848
#
_cell.length_a   1.000
_cell.length_b   1.000
_cell.length_c   1.000
_cell.angle_alpha   90.00
_cell.angle_beta   90.00
_cell.angle_gamma   90.00
#
_symmetry.space_group_name_H-M   'P 1'
#
loop_
_entity.id
_entity.type
_entity.pdbx_description
1 polymer ?
#
loop_
_entity_poly.entity_id
_entity_poly.type
_entity_poly.pdbx_seq_one_letter_code
_entity_poly.pdbx_strand_id
1 'polypeptide(L)'
;LMLISIIYLANLADSFAIEDFYYLTLSFEEEVLLLLAFLIGFGIKIPMWPVHTWLPDAHVEAPTSGSVILASVLLKVGGYGMIRFLLPITTEAGIYLSDYMIYLSLIAIIYISFVAFAQEDMKKLIAYSSVAHMGFVTMGIFLVFNLMGNNPSAAAIGLEGAMVQMISHGLISAALFFCIGIMYKHSHSRLIKDNFGVAQFMPIFSFMMVFFLMANSGLPGTSGFVGEFLVITSSLGSSFLFGFLAALSLI
;
A
#
# COMPACT_ATOMS: atom_id res chain seq x y z
N LEU A 1 -9.01 -3.87 -19.21
CA LEU A 1 -8.66 -5.24 -18.86
C LEU A 1 -9.49 -5.76 -17.69
N MET A 2 -9.41 -5.16 -16.49
CA MET A 2 -10.16 -5.58 -15.30
C MET A 2 -11.69 -5.76 -15.56
N LEU A 3 -12.36 -4.81 -16.25
CA LEU A 3 -13.77 -4.94 -16.58
C LEU A 3 -14.05 -6.15 -17.48
N ILE A 4 -13.19 -6.40 -18.46
CA ILE A 4 -13.32 -7.57 -19.35
C ILE A 4 -13.20 -8.86 -18.53
N SER A 5 -12.28 -8.92 -17.58
CA SER A 5 -12.13 -10.08 -16.68
C SER A 5 -13.38 -10.32 -15.81
N ILE A 6 -13.98 -9.25 -15.29
CA ILE A 6 -15.23 -9.37 -14.52
C ILE A 6 -16.37 -9.89 -15.39
N ILE A 7 -16.51 -9.39 -16.63
CA ILE A 7 -17.52 -9.86 -17.58
C ILE A 7 -17.28 -11.33 -17.96
N TYR A 8 -16.01 -11.71 -18.16
CA TYR A 8 -15.64 -13.09 -18.45
C TYR A 8 -16.04 -14.03 -17.30
N LEU A 9 -15.70 -13.68 -16.06
CA LEU A 9 -16.08 -14.44 -14.87
C LEU A 9 -17.61 -14.52 -14.70
N ALA A 10 -18.31 -13.40 -14.92
CA ALA A 10 -19.77 -13.36 -14.84
C ALA A 10 -20.44 -14.27 -15.89
N ASN A 11 -19.89 -14.36 -17.10
CA ASN A 11 -20.38 -15.27 -18.12
C ASN A 11 -20.13 -16.75 -17.77
N LEU A 12 -19.01 -17.07 -17.13
CA LEU A 12 -18.71 -18.42 -16.68
C LEU A 12 -19.58 -18.86 -15.49
N ALA A 13 -19.84 -17.93 -14.56
CA ALA A 13 -20.63 -18.17 -13.37
C ALA A 13 -22.16 -18.06 -13.63
N ASP A 14 -22.57 -17.54 -14.78
CA ASP A 14 -23.96 -17.13 -15.08
C ASP A 14 -24.56 -16.21 -14.01
N SER A 15 -23.69 -15.39 -13.36
CA SER A 15 -24.02 -14.53 -12.22
C SER A 15 -23.04 -13.38 -12.10
N PHE A 16 -23.47 -12.23 -11.50
CA PHE A 16 -22.58 -11.13 -11.11
C PHE A 16 -22.27 -11.12 -9.61
N ALA A 17 -22.71 -12.12 -8.85
CA ALA A 17 -22.35 -12.23 -7.43
C ALA A 17 -20.88 -12.66 -7.29
N ILE A 18 -20.13 -11.94 -6.46
CA ILE A 18 -18.68 -12.17 -6.29
C ILE A 18 -18.43 -13.56 -5.71
N GLU A 19 -19.31 -14.02 -4.81
CA GLU A 19 -19.24 -15.32 -4.16
C GLU A 19 -19.28 -16.48 -5.16
N ASP A 20 -20.03 -16.33 -6.28
CA ASP A 20 -20.12 -17.36 -7.29
C ASP A 20 -18.82 -17.54 -8.07
N PHE A 21 -17.99 -16.49 -8.16
CA PHE A 21 -16.67 -16.55 -8.81
C PHE A 21 -15.67 -17.43 -8.04
N TYR A 22 -15.85 -17.60 -6.74
CA TYR A 22 -14.95 -18.40 -5.90
C TYR A 22 -15.11 -19.92 -6.13
N TYR A 23 -16.21 -20.35 -6.71
CA TYR A 23 -16.52 -21.74 -7.00
C TYR A 23 -16.21 -22.14 -8.44
N LEU A 24 -15.74 -21.20 -9.26
CA LEU A 24 -15.37 -21.49 -10.64
C LEU A 24 -14.10 -22.36 -10.68
N THR A 25 -14.13 -23.38 -11.50
CA THR A 25 -12.94 -24.17 -11.83
C THR A 25 -12.27 -23.57 -13.07
N LEU A 26 -11.21 -22.83 -12.86
CA LEU A 26 -10.44 -22.18 -13.90
C LEU A 26 -9.21 -23.03 -14.26
N SER A 27 -8.80 -22.97 -15.53
CA SER A 27 -7.51 -23.52 -15.94
C SER A 27 -6.39 -22.59 -15.47
N PHE A 28 -5.17 -23.12 -15.32
CA PHE A 28 -4.00 -22.32 -14.91
C PHE A 28 -3.76 -21.11 -15.83
N GLU A 29 -3.96 -21.29 -17.16
CA GLU A 29 -3.78 -20.20 -18.12
C GLU A 29 -4.83 -19.09 -17.93
N GLU A 30 -6.07 -19.46 -17.65
CA GLU A 30 -7.15 -18.49 -17.34
C GLU A 30 -6.85 -17.75 -16.05
N GLU A 31 -6.41 -18.44 -14.99
CA GLU A 31 -6.00 -17.80 -13.73
C GLU A 31 -4.87 -16.81 -13.95
N VAL A 32 -3.85 -17.13 -14.73
CA VAL A 32 -2.72 -16.22 -15.03
C VAL A 32 -3.22 -14.97 -15.75
N LEU A 33 -4.08 -15.11 -16.76
CA LEU A 33 -4.63 -13.95 -17.48
C LEU A 33 -5.50 -13.07 -16.59
N LEU A 34 -6.35 -13.68 -15.76
CA LEU A 34 -7.19 -12.97 -14.79
C LEU A 34 -6.34 -12.26 -13.72
N LEU A 35 -5.35 -12.96 -13.17
CA LEU A 35 -4.41 -12.38 -12.20
C LEU A 35 -3.70 -11.16 -12.77
N LEU A 36 -3.16 -11.25 -13.98
CA LEU A 36 -2.49 -10.12 -14.64
C LEU A 36 -3.46 -8.95 -14.89
N ALA A 37 -4.68 -9.24 -15.33
CA ALA A 37 -5.68 -8.21 -15.60
C ALA A 37 -6.14 -7.49 -14.32
N PHE A 38 -6.37 -8.22 -13.22
CA PHE A 38 -6.68 -7.66 -11.91
C PHE A 38 -5.48 -6.95 -11.29
N LEU A 39 -4.28 -7.54 -11.42
CA LEU A 39 -3.06 -6.95 -10.91
C LEU A 39 -2.75 -5.59 -11.56
N ILE A 40 -2.92 -5.46 -12.88
CA ILE A 40 -2.77 -4.16 -13.56
C ILE A 40 -3.81 -3.18 -13.03
N GLY A 41 -5.09 -3.58 -12.93
CA GLY A 41 -6.17 -2.68 -12.48
C GLY A 41 -5.99 -2.20 -11.04
N PHE A 42 -5.75 -3.12 -10.11
CA PHE A 42 -5.57 -2.83 -8.70
C PHE A 42 -4.17 -2.34 -8.36
N GLY A 43 -3.14 -2.85 -9.05
CA GLY A 43 -1.74 -2.45 -8.85
C GLY A 43 -1.45 -1.00 -9.22
N ILE A 44 -2.11 -0.47 -10.26
CA ILE A 44 -2.07 0.97 -10.55
C ILE A 44 -2.70 1.76 -9.40
N LYS A 45 -3.83 1.29 -8.86
CA LYS A 45 -4.54 1.96 -7.76
C LYS A 45 -3.77 1.95 -6.44
N ILE A 46 -3.15 0.82 -6.07
CA ILE A 46 -2.35 0.66 -4.84
C ILE A 46 -0.93 1.23 -4.97
N PRO A 47 -0.60 1.92 -6.01
CA PRO A 47 0.64 2.30 -6.67
C PRO A 47 1.80 1.32 -6.44
N MET A 48 1.64 0.10 -6.96
CA MET A 48 2.74 -0.88 -6.92
C MET A 48 3.93 -0.41 -7.78
N TRP A 49 5.13 -0.75 -7.35
CA TRP A 49 6.29 -0.61 -8.22
C TRP A 49 6.19 -1.63 -9.39
N PRO A 50 6.41 -1.24 -10.67
CA PRO A 50 6.90 0.05 -11.17
C PRO A 50 5.82 1.06 -11.58
N VAL A 51 4.54 0.75 -11.45
CA VAL A 51 3.41 1.58 -11.96
C VAL A 51 2.93 2.66 -10.97
N HIS A 52 3.82 3.16 -10.12
CA HIS A 52 3.53 4.10 -9.02
C HIS A 52 3.76 5.58 -9.36
N THR A 53 4.45 5.88 -10.47
CA THR A 53 5.00 7.22 -10.76
C THR A 53 3.95 8.32 -10.92
N TRP A 54 2.71 7.96 -11.22
CA TRP A 54 1.61 8.90 -11.34
C TRP A 54 1.18 9.53 -10.01
N LEU A 55 1.38 8.82 -8.88
CA LEU A 55 0.83 9.22 -7.58
C LEU A 55 1.44 10.50 -7.03
N PRO A 56 2.78 10.70 -7.00
CA PRO A 56 3.37 11.93 -6.49
C PRO A 56 2.95 13.16 -7.28
N ASP A 57 2.88 13.07 -8.59
CA ASP A 57 2.47 14.19 -9.44
C ASP A 57 0.98 14.50 -9.28
N ALA A 58 0.13 13.47 -9.18
CA ALA A 58 -1.28 13.66 -8.87
C ALA A 58 -1.50 14.38 -7.53
N HIS A 59 -0.72 14.05 -6.48
CA HIS A 59 -0.81 14.75 -5.19
C HIS A 59 -0.35 16.20 -5.26
N VAL A 60 0.67 16.50 -6.07
CA VAL A 60 1.19 17.87 -6.24
C VAL A 60 0.14 18.78 -6.88
N GLU A 61 -0.52 18.30 -7.94
CA GLU A 61 -1.52 19.06 -8.68
C GLU A 61 -2.88 19.12 -7.95
N ALA A 62 -3.22 18.11 -7.18
CA ALA A 62 -4.51 18.05 -6.48
C ALA A 62 -4.62 19.12 -5.37
N PRO A 63 -5.82 19.69 -5.14
CA PRO A 63 -6.09 20.46 -3.95
C PRO A 63 -5.95 19.58 -2.69
N THR A 64 -5.80 20.21 -1.51
CA THR A 64 -5.60 19.48 -0.25
C THR A 64 -6.67 18.40 -0.01
N SER A 65 -7.95 18.72 -0.24
CA SER A 65 -9.07 17.76 -0.09
C SER A 65 -8.94 16.58 -1.06
N GLY A 66 -8.52 16.82 -2.30
CA GLY A 66 -8.26 15.78 -3.30
C GLY A 66 -7.11 14.85 -2.86
N SER A 67 -6.01 15.42 -2.37
CA SER A 67 -4.89 14.64 -1.83
C SER A 67 -5.30 13.79 -0.62
N VAL A 68 -6.12 14.34 0.29
CA VAL A 68 -6.62 13.61 1.46
C VAL A 68 -7.44 12.39 1.04
N ILE A 69 -8.42 12.55 0.14
CA ILE A 69 -9.27 11.43 -0.33
C ILE A 69 -8.44 10.41 -1.10
N LEU A 70 -7.53 10.88 -1.95
CA LEU A 70 -6.66 10.00 -2.74
C LEU A 70 -5.79 9.11 -1.84
N ALA A 71 -5.11 9.71 -0.85
CA ALA A 71 -4.23 8.97 0.05
C ALA A 71 -5.00 8.11 1.06
N SER A 72 -6.12 8.60 1.61
CA SER A 72 -6.84 7.90 2.68
C SER A 72 -7.67 6.71 2.19
N VAL A 73 -8.41 6.86 1.09
CA VAL A 73 -9.41 5.88 0.65
C VAL A 73 -9.06 5.24 -0.68
N LEU A 74 -8.74 6.05 -1.71
CA LEU A 74 -8.64 5.54 -3.07
C LEU A 74 -7.52 4.49 -3.25
N LEU A 75 -6.39 4.64 -2.56
CA LEU A 75 -5.32 3.63 -2.59
C LEU A 75 -5.80 2.29 -2.02
N LYS A 76 -6.63 2.33 -0.97
CA LYS A 76 -7.11 1.12 -0.28
C LYS A 76 -8.14 0.34 -1.08
N VAL A 77 -8.82 0.98 -2.02
CA VAL A 77 -9.68 0.28 -2.98
C VAL A 77 -8.86 -0.73 -3.81
N GLY A 78 -7.61 -0.42 -4.16
CA GLY A 78 -6.72 -1.37 -4.83
C GLY A 78 -6.40 -2.58 -3.96
N GLY A 79 -6.02 -2.35 -2.69
CA GLY A 79 -5.75 -3.44 -1.72
C GLY A 79 -6.99 -4.28 -1.43
N TYR A 80 -8.14 -3.64 -1.22
CA TYR A 80 -9.42 -4.35 -1.09
C TYR A 80 -9.71 -5.22 -2.32
N GLY A 81 -9.51 -4.69 -3.52
CA GLY A 81 -9.71 -5.45 -4.75
C GLY A 81 -8.80 -6.67 -4.85
N MET A 82 -7.52 -6.54 -4.44
CA MET A 82 -6.63 -7.69 -4.41
C MET A 82 -7.09 -8.75 -3.39
N ILE A 83 -7.50 -8.35 -2.19
CA ILE A 83 -7.97 -9.27 -1.16
C ILE A 83 -9.30 -9.93 -1.57
N ARG A 84 -10.22 -9.18 -2.16
CA ARG A 84 -11.60 -9.66 -2.43
C ARG A 84 -11.72 -10.42 -3.75
N PHE A 85 -10.92 -10.09 -4.76
CA PHE A 85 -10.98 -10.70 -6.08
C PHE A 85 -9.76 -11.55 -6.39
N LEU A 86 -8.56 -10.98 -6.26
CA LEU A 86 -7.34 -11.66 -6.71
C LEU A 86 -7.03 -12.88 -5.83
N LEU A 87 -7.03 -12.74 -4.50
CA LEU A 87 -6.70 -13.84 -3.59
C LEU A 87 -7.60 -15.07 -3.77
N PRO A 88 -8.94 -14.97 -3.79
CA PRO A 88 -9.79 -16.15 -3.84
C PRO A 88 -10.01 -16.73 -5.25
N ILE A 89 -9.80 -15.94 -6.32
CA ILE A 89 -10.14 -16.36 -7.69
C ILE A 89 -8.91 -16.93 -8.42
N THR A 90 -7.70 -16.43 -8.13
CA THR A 90 -6.49 -16.77 -8.90
C THR A 90 -5.43 -17.45 -8.02
N THR A 91 -5.82 -18.52 -7.33
CA THR A 91 -4.99 -19.13 -6.28
C THR A 91 -3.74 -19.79 -6.84
N GLU A 92 -3.85 -20.61 -7.89
CA GLU A 92 -2.68 -21.34 -8.47
C GLU A 92 -1.71 -20.38 -9.13
N ALA A 93 -2.22 -19.46 -9.95
CA ALA A 93 -1.41 -18.42 -10.57
C ALA A 93 -0.77 -17.48 -9.54
N GLY A 94 -1.50 -17.17 -8.45
CA GLY A 94 -1.00 -16.38 -7.32
C GLY A 94 0.18 -17.04 -6.63
N ILE A 95 0.11 -18.34 -6.35
CA ILE A 95 1.23 -19.12 -5.78
C ILE A 95 2.45 -19.07 -6.71
N TYR A 96 2.24 -19.29 -8.01
CA TYR A 96 3.33 -19.28 -9.00
C TYR A 96 4.04 -17.92 -9.11
N LEU A 97 3.32 -16.82 -9.01
CA LEU A 97 3.87 -15.46 -9.14
C LEU A 97 4.21 -14.79 -7.81
N SER A 98 3.91 -15.43 -6.66
CA SER A 98 4.06 -14.82 -5.33
C SER A 98 5.45 -14.27 -5.05
N ASP A 99 6.51 -15.03 -5.34
CA ASP A 99 7.89 -14.61 -5.09
C ASP A 99 8.25 -13.35 -5.89
N TYR A 100 7.88 -13.28 -7.17
CA TYR A 100 8.11 -12.10 -8.00
C TYR A 100 7.42 -10.87 -7.43
N MET A 101 6.19 -11.02 -6.96
CA MET A 101 5.41 -9.92 -6.40
C MET A 101 5.96 -9.47 -5.04
N ILE A 102 6.50 -10.40 -4.23
CA ILE A 102 7.20 -10.08 -2.99
C ILE A 102 8.47 -9.28 -3.29
N TYR A 103 9.28 -9.67 -4.29
CA TYR A 103 10.46 -8.88 -4.70
C TYR A 103 10.07 -7.47 -5.17
N LEU A 104 9.03 -7.31 -5.99
CA LEU A 104 8.56 -5.99 -6.41
C LEU A 104 8.09 -5.13 -5.23
N SER A 105 7.46 -5.76 -4.24
CA SER A 105 7.04 -5.10 -3.00
C SER A 105 8.24 -4.66 -2.16
N LEU A 106 9.29 -5.48 -2.05
CA LEU A 106 10.54 -5.13 -1.37
C LEU A 106 11.27 -3.97 -2.06
N ILE A 107 11.28 -3.95 -3.39
CA ILE A 107 11.81 -2.80 -4.15
C ILE A 107 11.02 -1.53 -3.81
N ALA A 108 9.69 -1.62 -3.76
CA ALA A 108 8.85 -0.49 -3.36
C ALA A 108 9.19 -0.03 -1.93
N ILE A 109 9.30 -0.96 -0.98
CA ILE A 109 9.62 -0.66 0.42
C ILE A 109 10.97 0.04 0.55
N ILE A 110 12.03 -0.50 -0.05
CA ILE A 110 13.40 0.00 0.15
C ILE A 110 13.70 1.17 -0.77
N TYR A 111 13.59 0.97 -2.09
CA TYR A 111 14.00 1.97 -3.07
C TYR A 111 13.15 3.23 -2.99
N ILE A 112 11.83 3.10 -2.87
CA ILE A 112 10.96 4.28 -2.81
C ILE A 112 11.11 5.04 -1.49
N SER A 113 11.48 4.38 -0.38
CA SER A 113 11.83 5.09 0.86
C SER A 113 13.02 6.03 0.67
N PHE A 114 14.07 5.60 -0.04
CA PHE A 114 15.18 6.47 -0.39
C PHE A 114 14.76 7.62 -1.32
N VAL A 115 13.88 7.33 -2.29
CA VAL A 115 13.32 8.37 -3.17
C VAL A 115 12.51 9.39 -2.36
N ALA A 116 11.70 8.93 -1.39
CA ALA A 116 10.94 9.81 -0.50
C ALA A 116 11.85 10.71 0.33
N PHE A 117 12.92 10.15 0.90
CA PHE A 117 13.90 10.90 1.71
C PHE A 117 14.61 12.02 0.93
N ALA A 118 14.82 11.84 -0.38
CA ALA A 118 15.47 12.81 -1.24
C ALA A 118 14.55 13.95 -1.71
N GLN A 119 13.25 13.97 -1.32
CA GLN A 119 12.31 14.99 -1.79
C GLN A 119 12.43 16.30 -1.01
N GLU A 120 12.39 17.41 -1.73
CA GLU A 120 12.33 18.76 -1.15
C GLU A 120 10.88 19.28 -0.98
N ASP A 121 9.93 18.75 -1.75
CA ASP A 121 8.50 19.07 -1.67
C ASP A 121 7.79 18.16 -0.67
N MET A 122 7.15 18.74 0.35
CA MET A 122 6.48 18.00 1.42
C MET A 122 5.37 17.08 0.89
N LYS A 123 4.62 17.48 -0.15
CA LYS A 123 3.59 16.62 -0.76
C LYS A 123 4.21 15.42 -1.47
N LYS A 124 5.32 15.64 -2.22
CA LYS A 124 6.04 14.54 -2.87
C LYS A 124 6.63 13.57 -1.85
N LEU A 125 7.21 14.08 -0.78
CA LEU A 125 7.76 13.26 0.31
C LEU A 125 6.69 12.31 0.86
N ILE A 126 5.52 12.83 1.27
CA ILE A 126 4.43 12.01 1.82
C ILE A 126 3.83 11.09 0.74
N ALA A 127 3.75 11.52 -0.51
CA ALA A 127 3.26 10.68 -1.59
C ALA A 127 4.18 9.48 -1.85
N TYR A 128 5.49 9.68 -1.91
CA TYR A 128 6.45 8.57 -2.06
C TYR A 128 6.49 7.67 -0.82
N SER A 129 6.41 8.22 0.40
CA SER A 129 6.29 7.39 1.60
C SER A 129 5.04 6.51 1.56
N SER A 130 3.93 7.03 1.00
CA SER A 130 2.71 6.24 0.78
C SER A 130 2.93 5.05 -0.15
N VAL A 131 3.73 5.19 -1.21
CA VAL A 131 4.09 4.06 -2.09
C VAL A 131 4.85 2.99 -1.33
N ALA A 132 5.82 3.38 -0.48
CA ALA A 132 6.58 2.44 0.34
C ALA A 132 5.69 1.68 1.33
N HIS A 133 4.77 2.37 2.03
CA HIS A 133 3.82 1.74 2.95
C HIS A 133 2.83 0.80 2.23
N MET A 134 2.40 1.16 1.01
CA MET A 134 1.58 0.26 0.19
C MET A 134 2.39 -0.96 -0.31
N GLY A 135 3.72 -0.86 -0.39
CA GLY A 135 4.62 -2.00 -0.58
C GLY A 135 4.47 -3.06 0.51
N PHE A 136 4.33 -2.66 1.79
CA PHE A 136 4.01 -3.61 2.86
C PHE A 136 2.63 -4.27 2.68
N VAL A 137 1.64 -3.52 2.23
CA VAL A 137 0.31 -4.07 1.96
C VAL A 137 0.37 -5.13 0.86
N THR A 138 1.01 -4.83 -0.26
CA THR A 138 1.16 -5.81 -1.36
C THR A 138 1.98 -7.02 -0.94
N MET A 139 3.07 -6.81 -0.20
CA MET A 139 3.87 -7.89 0.35
C MET A 139 3.03 -8.81 1.25
N GLY A 140 2.25 -8.25 2.19
CA GLY A 140 1.40 -9.04 3.09
C GLY A 140 0.33 -9.84 2.34
N ILE A 141 -0.25 -9.29 1.27
CA ILE A 141 -1.22 -10.00 0.43
C ILE A 141 -0.55 -11.18 -0.31
N PHE A 142 0.61 -10.96 -0.94
CA PHE A 142 1.30 -12.02 -1.69
C PHE A 142 1.98 -13.07 -0.80
N LEU A 143 2.30 -12.74 0.45
CA LEU A 143 2.72 -13.73 1.46
C LEU A 143 1.64 -14.77 1.75
N VAL A 144 0.34 -14.43 1.57
CA VAL A 144 -0.74 -15.43 1.70
C VAL A 144 -0.55 -16.56 0.71
N PHE A 145 -0.35 -16.25 -0.57
CA PHE A 145 -0.11 -17.26 -1.59
C PHE A 145 1.16 -18.08 -1.34
N ASN A 146 2.22 -17.42 -0.89
CA ASN A 146 3.51 -18.07 -0.64
C ASN A 146 3.48 -19.03 0.57
N LEU A 147 2.70 -18.70 1.61
CA LEU A 147 2.70 -19.40 2.90
C LEU A 147 1.50 -20.32 3.09
N MET A 148 0.44 -20.20 2.29
CA MET A 148 -0.84 -20.92 2.53
C MET A 148 -0.66 -22.43 2.64
N GLY A 149 0.25 -23.02 1.85
CA GLY A 149 0.52 -24.46 1.88
C GLY A 149 1.45 -24.93 3.01
N ASN A 150 2.36 -24.07 3.47
CA ASN A 150 3.45 -24.44 4.37
C ASN A 150 3.27 -23.88 5.80
N ASN A 151 2.78 -22.66 5.93
CA ASN A 151 2.63 -21.95 7.21
C ASN A 151 1.37 -21.06 7.22
N PRO A 152 0.16 -21.63 7.36
CA PRO A 152 -1.09 -20.86 7.30
C PRO A 152 -1.20 -19.80 8.40
N SER A 153 -0.59 -20.00 9.55
CA SER A 153 -0.60 -19.02 10.64
C SER A 153 0.20 -17.77 10.26
N ALA A 154 1.36 -17.93 9.64
CA ALA A 154 2.14 -16.80 9.14
C ALA A 154 1.44 -16.10 7.96
N ALA A 155 0.75 -16.86 7.10
CA ALA A 155 -0.08 -16.30 6.02
C ALA A 155 -1.19 -15.38 6.58
N ALA A 156 -1.90 -15.84 7.62
CA ALA A 156 -2.94 -15.04 8.30
C ALA A 156 -2.36 -13.74 8.89
N ILE A 157 -1.22 -13.82 9.60
CA ILE A 157 -0.52 -12.66 10.16
C ILE A 157 -0.15 -11.66 9.06
N GLY A 158 0.30 -12.13 7.89
CA GLY A 158 0.62 -11.26 6.75
C GLY A 158 -0.61 -10.50 6.22
N LEU A 159 -1.73 -11.18 6.08
CA LEU A 159 -2.98 -10.56 5.65
C LEU A 159 -3.53 -9.57 6.67
N GLU A 160 -3.51 -9.93 7.96
CA GLU A 160 -3.90 -9.05 9.06
C GLU A 160 -3.01 -7.78 9.08
N GLY A 161 -1.69 -7.96 8.92
CA GLY A 161 -0.74 -6.86 8.81
C GLY A 161 -1.05 -5.94 7.63
N ALA A 162 -1.34 -6.49 6.46
CA ALA A 162 -1.74 -5.72 5.27
C ALA A 162 -3.03 -4.91 5.54
N MET A 163 -4.04 -5.50 6.17
CA MET A 163 -5.28 -4.81 6.50
C MET A 163 -5.07 -3.70 7.54
N VAL A 164 -4.31 -3.97 8.60
CA VAL A 164 -3.97 -2.96 9.62
C VAL A 164 -3.19 -1.82 8.99
N GLN A 165 -2.22 -2.12 8.10
CA GLN A 165 -1.44 -1.11 7.40
C GLN A 165 -2.33 -0.24 6.49
N MET A 166 -3.29 -0.81 5.78
CA MET A 166 -4.22 -0.01 4.97
C MET A 166 -5.01 0.99 5.82
N ILE A 167 -5.55 0.56 6.95
CA ILE A 167 -6.35 1.43 7.83
C ILE A 167 -5.47 2.51 8.46
N SER A 168 -4.36 2.11 9.08
CA SER A 168 -3.41 3.02 9.74
C SER A 168 -2.88 4.07 8.80
N HIS A 169 -2.34 3.65 7.65
CA HIS A 169 -1.84 4.56 6.63
C HIS A 169 -2.94 5.50 6.12
N GLY A 170 -4.18 5.04 5.99
CA GLY A 170 -5.30 5.87 5.59
C GLY A 170 -5.51 7.07 6.50
N LEU A 171 -5.51 6.84 7.81
CA LEU A 171 -5.69 7.89 8.82
C LEU A 171 -4.46 8.80 8.91
N ILE A 172 -3.26 8.21 8.97
CA ILE A 172 -2.00 8.96 9.10
C ILE A 172 -1.76 9.85 7.89
N SER A 173 -1.89 9.31 6.67
CA SER A 173 -1.65 10.08 5.44
C SER A 173 -2.69 11.20 5.26
N ALA A 174 -3.96 10.95 5.59
CA ALA A 174 -4.98 12.00 5.60
C ALA A 174 -4.59 13.16 6.52
N ALA A 175 -4.19 12.86 7.75
CA ALA A 175 -3.76 13.86 8.74
C ALA A 175 -2.54 14.65 8.26
N LEU A 176 -1.54 13.97 7.68
CA LEU A 176 -0.34 14.63 7.14
C LEU A 176 -0.68 15.56 5.95
N PHE A 177 -1.53 15.12 5.01
CA PHE A 177 -1.96 16.00 3.92
C PHE A 177 -2.79 17.21 4.42
N PHE A 178 -3.60 17.05 5.47
CA PHE A 178 -4.24 18.20 6.13
C PHE A 178 -3.20 19.13 6.74
N CYS A 179 -2.19 18.60 7.43
CA CYS A 179 -1.11 19.43 7.99
C CYS A 179 -0.38 20.22 6.89
N ILE A 180 -0.02 19.59 5.77
CA ILE A 180 0.59 20.31 4.65
C ILE A 180 -0.36 21.37 4.08
N GLY A 181 -1.65 21.07 3.98
CA GLY A 181 -2.65 22.03 3.51
C GLY A 181 -2.74 23.27 4.39
N ILE A 182 -2.66 23.11 5.72
CA ILE A 182 -2.63 24.22 6.68
C ILE A 182 -1.33 25.01 6.50
N MET A 183 -0.17 24.35 6.42
CA MET A 183 1.10 25.04 6.20
C MET A 183 1.10 25.83 4.91
N TYR A 184 0.67 25.22 3.81
CA TYR A 184 0.59 25.87 2.50
C TYR A 184 -0.32 27.12 2.51
N LYS A 185 -1.41 27.10 3.29
CA LYS A 185 -2.30 28.24 3.43
C LYS A 185 -1.61 29.45 4.08
N HIS A 186 -0.60 29.22 4.92
CA HIS A 186 0.14 30.28 5.62
C HIS A 186 1.40 30.72 4.86
N SER A 187 2.19 29.75 4.35
CA SER A 187 3.49 30.04 3.70
C SER A 187 3.41 30.22 2.20
N HIS A 188 2.33 29.75 1.55
CA HIS A 188 2.20 29.64 0.08
C HIS A 188 3.35 28.85 -0.59
N SER A 189 4.12 28.07 0.18
CA SER A 189 5.19 27.22 -0.31
C SER A 189 5.05 25.78 0.23
N ARG A 190 5.40 24.79 -0.62
CA ARG A 190 5.45 23.38 -0.25
C ARG A 190 6.86 22.89 0.04
N LEU A 191 7.86 23.75 -0.17
CA LEU A 191 9.25 23.39 0.05
C LEU A 191 9.56 23.31 1.55
N ILE A 192 10.28 22.29 1.96
CA ILE A 192 10.67 22.09 3.37
C ILE A 192 11.47 23.28 3.86
N LYS A 193 12.39 23.80 3.03
CA LYS A 193 13.27 24.93 3.38
C LYS A 193 12.53 26.26 3.65
N ASP A 194 11.32 26.42 3.14
CA ASP A 194 10.53 27.66 3.32
C ASP A 194 9.63 27.60 4.57
N ASN A 195 9.56 26.45 5.23
CA ASN A 195 8.64 26.19 6.32
C ASN A 195 9.36 25.92 7.67
N PHE A 196 10.46 26.65 7.93
CA PHE A 196 11.18 26.55 9.19
C PHE A 196 10.50 27.35 10.32
N GLY A 197 10.72 26.87 11.57
CA GLY A 197 10.32 27.60 12.78
C GLY A 197 8.82 27.58 13.08
N VAL A 198 8.02 26.73 12.43
CA VAL A 198 6.56 26.64 12.60
C VAL A 198 6.19 26.41 14.08
N ALA A 199 7.01 25.68 14.85
CA ALA A 199 6.76 25.41 16.27
C ALA A 199 6.71 26.68 17.14
N GLN A 200 7.39 27.77 16.75
CA GLN A 200 7.36 29.02 17.48
C GLN A 200 6.00 29.75 17.36
N PHE A 201 5.37 29.64 16.19
CA PHE A 201 4.14 30.35 15.87
C PHE A 201 2.89 29.50 16.08
N MET A 202 3.01 28.18 15.88
CA MET A 202 1.90 27.23 15.92
C MET A 202 2.31 25.95 16.72
N PRO A 203 2.54 26.04 18.04
CA PRO A 203 3.10 24.93 18.83
C PRO A 203 2.20 23.70 18.88
N ILE A 204 0.88 23.86 19.06
CA ILE A 204 -0.07 22.74 19.10
C ILE A 204 -0.13 22.03 17.74
N PHE A 205 -0.18 22.79 16.66
CA PHE A 205 -0.16 22.25 15.31
C PHE A 205 1.14 21.46 15.05
N SER A 206 2.28 22.02 15.44
CA SER A 206 3.59 21.35 15.26
C SER A 206 3.67 20.07 16.06
N PHE A 207 3.14 20.03 17.28
CA PHE A 207 3.04 18.81 18.07
C PHE A 207 2.24 17.73 17.35
N MET A 208 1.04 18.08 16.84
CA MET A 208 0.20 17.13 16.09
C MET A 208 0.88 16.67 14.80
N MET A 209 1.53 17.57 14.07
CA MET A 209 2.26 17.21 12.85
C MET A 209 3.41 16.23 13.14
N VAL A 210 4.22 16.49 14.18
CA VAL A 210 5.30 15.59 14.60
C VAL A 210 4.74 14.23 15.02
N PHE A 211 3.62 14.21 15.77
CA PHE A 211 2.95 12.97 16.15
C PHE A 211 2.58 12.11 14.93
N PHE A 212 1.97 12.70 13.89
CA PHE A 212 1.62 11.97 12.68
C PHE A 212 2.85 11.60 11.84
N LEU A 213 3.90 12.43 11.82
CA LEU A 213 5.18 12.07 11.16
C LEU A 213 5.83 10.86 11.84
N MET A 214 5.85 10.82 13.17
CA MET A 214 6.36 9.67 13.93
C MET A 214 5.50 8.41 13.69
N ALA A 215 4.17 8.56 13.59
CA ALA A 215 3.30 7.46 13.24
C ALA A 215 3.52 6.97 11.80
N ASN A 216 3.84 7.87 10.87
CA ASN A 216 4.19 7.52 9.49
C ASN A 216 5.56 6.83 9.38
N SER A 217 6.51 7.16 10.26
CA SER A 217 7.82 6.51 10.29
C SER A 217 7.83 5.17 11.05
N GLY A 218 6.66 4.64 11.45
CA GLY A 218 6.58 3.35 12.11
C GLY A 218 7.12 3.33 13.54
N LEU A 219 6.97 4.44 14.31
CA LEU A 219 7.42 4.47 15.70
C LEU A 219 6.64 3.44 16.54
N PRO A 220 7.31 2.55 17.31
CA PRO A 220 6.65 1.65 18.25
C PRO A 220 5.69 2.40 19.19
N GLY A 221 4.46 1.88 19.33
CA GLY A 221 3.38 2.54 20.07
C GLY A 221 2.42 3.33 19.18
N THR A 222 2.69 3.42 17.88
CA THR A 222 1.76 4.01 16.90
C THR A 222 1.12 2.93 16.01
N SER A 223 0.00 3.26 15.36
CA SER A 223 -0.72 2.30 14.53
C SER A 223 0.04 1.89 13.26
N GLY A 224 0.91 2.76 12.71
CA GLY A 224 1.73 2.45 11.55
C GLY A 224 2.70 1.29 11.80
N PHE A 225 3.35 1.29 12.96
CA PHE A 225 4.27 0.21 13.35
C PHE A 225 3.60 -1.17 13.36
N VAL A 226 2.35 -1.27 13.84
CA VAL A 226 1.67 -2.57 14.02
C VAL A 226 1.52 -3.31 12.68
N GLY A 227 1.05 -2.63 11.65
CA GLY A 227 0.86 -3.23 10.33
C GLY A 227 2.18 -3.71 9.70
N GLU A 228 3.20 -2.86 9.73
CA GLU A 228 4.54 -3.19 9.20
C GLU A 228 5.18 -4.34 9.96
N PHE A 229 5.14 -4.30 11.29
CA PHE A 229 5.70 -5.35 12.14
C PHE A 229 5.04 -6.72 11.88
N LEU A 230 3.72 -6.77 11.69
CA LEU A 230 3.02 -8.02 11.37
C LEU A 230 3.46 -8.57 10.00
N VAL A 231 3.58 -7.71 8.98
CA VAL A 231 4.05 -8.14 7.65
C VAL A 231 5.50 -8.62 7.71
N ILE A 232 6.39 -7.92 8.43
CA ILE A 232 7.77 -8.36 8.63
C ILE A 232 7.80 -9.73 9.34
N THR A 233 7.02 -9.91 10.40
CA THR A 233 6.94 -11.18 11.14
C THR A 233 6.44 -12.32 10.24
N SER A 234 5.42 -12.07 9.43
CA SER A 234 4.92 -13.03 8.44
C SER A 234 5.99 -13.39 7.40
N SER A 235 6.71 -12.39 6.91
CA SER A 235 7.75 -12.58 5.87
C SER A 235 8.94 -13.43 6.36
N LEU A 236 9.27 -13.37 7.66
CA LEU A 236 10.24 -14.29 8.28
C LEU A 236 9.76 -15.74 8.23
N GLY A 237 8.45 -15.97 8.26
CA GLY A 237 7.85 -17.31 8.07
C GLY A 237 8.02 -17.88 6.67
N SER A 238 8.23 -17.04 5.66
CA SER A 238 8.53 -17.45 4.27
C SER A 238 10.04 -17.57 4.06
N SER A 239 10.79 -16.50 4.32
CA SER A 239 12.23 -16.46 4.15
C SER A 239 12.87 -15.43 5.08
N PHE A 240 13.98 -15.80 5.73
CA PHE A 240 14.76 -14.85 6.53
C PHE A 240 15.19 -13.63 5.70
N LEU A 241 15.53 -13.82 4.43
CA LEU A 241 15.93 -12.73 3.54
C LEU A 241 14.80 -11.71 3.35
N PHE A 242 13.57 -12.18 3.12
CA PHE A 242 12.43 -11.28 2.93
C PHE A 242 12.15 -10.45 4.18
N GLY A 243 12.15 -11.09 5.36
CA GLY A 243 11.94 -10.40 6.63
C GLY A 243 13.05 -9.40 6.95
N PHE A 244 14.30 -9.78 6.72
CA PHE A 244 15.45 -8.91 6.93
C PHE A 244 15.40 -7.66 6.02
N LEU A 245 15.14 -7.86 4.72
CA LEU A 245 15.05 -6.75 3.76
C LEU A 245 13.86 -5.83 4.09
N ALA A 246 12.71 -6.38 4.45
CA ALA A 246 11.57 -5.57 4.86
C ALA A 246 11.85 -4.79 6.15
N ALA A 247 12.57 -5.37 7.12
CA ALA A 247 12.94 -4.72 8.37
C ALA A 247 13.93 -3.56 8.19
N LEU A 248 14.73 -3.54 7.11
CA LEU A 248 15.64 -2.41 6.81
C LEU A 248 14.91 -1.08 6.61
N SER A 249 13.64 -1.10 6.26
CA SER A 249 12.84 0.12 6.09
C SER A 249 12.48 0.82 7.41
N LEU A 250 12.61 0.12 8.54
CA LEU A 250 12.36 0.69 9.89
C LEU A 250 13.59 1.45 10.45
N ILE A 251 14.72 1.40 9.75
CA ILE A 251 15.97 2.07 10.11
C ILE A 251 16.11 3.35 9.29
#